data_28a69451fdbbbd59a235fadd7f969192
#
_entry.id   28a69451fdbbbd59a235fadd7f969192
#
_cell.length_a   1.000
_cell.length_b   1.000
_cell.length_c   1.000
_cell.angle_alpha   90.00
_cell.angle_beta   90.00
_cell.angle_gamma   90.00
#
_symmetry.space_group_name_H-M   'P 1'
#
loop_
_entity.id
_entity.type
_entity.pdbx_description
1 polymer ?
#
loop_
_entity_poly.entity_id
_entity_poly.type
_entity_poly.pdbx_seq_one_letter_code
_entity_poly.pdbx_strand_id
1 'polypeptide(L)'
;MNTHYDILGIQETSTPDEIKSAWREIAFALHPDRNQGKESPEFVKASVAWETLSDPEKRRAYDMQRSHPDMFEGLGNGDHPFTADVFNVLFEEAARMRGFFSEEGLKRSTTNRPVVRPHPILKKVSCPLVDVFLRPELPITIERWSLVNGKQVDNSTIIFVKVPIVDSDGRGVVVLKGEGHSLSRNLRGDIKIAFQVFLGKGVKLLEGGTVEYASDLTMRESLTGFSLDFEHPAGKVYSISSKESIVPHGHRHVIPGAGLETEGGVHGDFVLVFNVVFPTMLNSSAREVIRGALA
;
A
#
# COMPACT_ATOMS: atom_id res chain seq x y z
N MET A 1 16.19 -24.27 -20.19
CA MET A 1 15.33 -23.66 -19.15
C MET A 1 14.07 -24.52 -19.08
N ASN A 2 13.66 -24.99 -17.91
CA ASN A 2 12.43 -25.78 -17.80
C ASN A 2 11.24 -24.84 -17.96
N THR A 3 10.33 -25.15 -18.87
CA THR A 3 9.11 -24.39 -19.11
C THR A 3 8.09 -24.67 -17.98
N HIS A 4 7.06 -23.86 -17.87
CA HIS A 4 5.95 -24.12 -16.91
C HIS A 4 5.24 -25.45 -17.23
N TYR A 5 5.20 -25.85 -18.49
CA TYR A 5 4.69 -27.15 -18.94
C TYR A 5 5.58 -28.30 -18.45
N ASP A 6 6.92 -28.16 -18.55
CA ASP A 6 7.87 -29.14 -18.06
C ASP A 6 7.80 -29.31 -16.54
N ILE A 7 7.56 -28.20 -15.80
CA ILE A 7 7.44 -28.21 -14.35
C ILE A 7 6.21 -29.00 -13.90
N LEU A 8 5.10 -28.88 -14.64
CA LEU A 8 3.88 -29.64 -14.35
C LEU A 8 3.87 -31.02 -15.02
N GLY A 9 4.89 -31.37 -15.84
CA GLY A 9 4.97 -32.67 -16.52
C GLY A 9 3.90 -32.88 -17.59
N ILE A 10 3.44 -31.81 -18.24
CA ILE A 10 2.38 -31.82 -19.25
C ILE A 10 2.88 -31.26 -20.60
N GLN A 11 2.12 -31.50 -21.65
CA GLN A 11 2.42 -30.96 -22.98
C GLN A 11 1.85 -29.55 -23.15
N GLU A 12 2.45 -28.77 -24.06
CA GLU A 12 1.97 -27.42 -24.41
C GLU A 12 0.55 -27.41 -25.02
N THR A 13 0.11 -28.55 -25.54
CA THR A 13 -1.24 -28.77 -26.10
C THR A 13 -2.27 -29.21 -25.05
N SER A 14 -1.85 -29.39 -23.78
CA SER A 14 -2.73 -29.92 -22.74
C SER A 14 -3.93 -29.02 -22.49
N THR A 15 -5.05 -29.65 -22.25
CA THR A 15 -6.33 -29.01 -21.92
C THR A 15 -6.32 -28.42 -20.51
N PRO A 16 -7.21 -27.47 -20.18
CA PRO A 16 -7.31 -26.92 -18.83
C PRO A 16 -7.57 -27.98 -17.74
N ASP A 17 -8.29 -29.04 -18.09
CA ASP A 17 -8.58 -30.14 -17.16
C ASP A 17 -7.34 -31.02 -16.90
N GLU A 18 -6.50 -31.25 -17.91
CA GLU A 18 -5.21 -31.94 -17.78
C GLU A 18 -4.22 -31.13 -16.95
N ILE A 19 -4.13 -29.82 -17.17
CA ILE A 19 -3.33 -28.90 -16.35
C ILE A 19 -3.75 -28.98 -14.89
N LYS A 20 -5.06 -28.98 -14.64
CA LYS A 20 -5.63 -29.06 -13.30
C LYS A 20 -5.36 -30.41 -12.63
N SER A 21 -5.37 -31.51 -13.40
CA SER A 21 -5.08 -32.85 -12.88
C SER A 21 -3.61 -32.99 -12.53
N ALA A 22 -2.71 -32.57 -13.40
CA ALA A 22 -1.27 -32.59 -13.15
C ALA A 22 -0.88 -31.76 -11.91
N TRP A 23 -1.44 -30.56 -11.77
CA TRP A 23 -1.26 -29.77 -10.56
C TRP A 23 -1.71 -30.49 -9.28
N ARG A 24 -2.87 -31.14 -9.29
CA ARG A 24 -3.36 -31.90 -8.14
C ARG A 24 -2.42 -33.03 -7.72
N GLU A 25 -1.85 -33.75 -8.68
CA GLU A 25 -0.91 -34.82 -8.42
C GLU A 25 0.39 -34.28 -7.76
N ILE A 26 0.93 -33.20 -8.30
CA ILE A 26 2.13 -32.57 -7.75
C ILE A 26 1.85 -31.97 -6.37
N ALA A 27 0.74 -31.25 -6.22
CA ALA A 27 0.34 -30.66 -4.95
C ALA A 27 0.13 -31.74 -3.87
N PHE A 28 -0.42 -32.89 -4.22
CA PHE A 28 -0.60 -34.01 -3.30
C PHE A 28 0.73 -34.69 -2.94
N ALA A 29 1.65 -34.83 -3.89
CA ALA A 29 2.94 -35.48 -3.68
C ALA A 29 3.92 -34.62 -2.86
N LEU A 30 3.91 -33.31 -3.08
CA LEU A 30 4.84 -32.37 -2.47
C LEU A 30 4.25 -31.55 -1.30
N HIS A 31 3.07 -31.94 -0.81
CA HIS A 31 2.39 -31.21 0.27
C HIS A 31 3.24 -31.14 1.54
N PRO A 32 3.42 -29.97 2.17
CA PRO A 32 4.25 -29.79 3.36
C PRO A 32 3.86 -30.71 4.53
N ASP A 33 2.57 -31.01 4.70
CA ASP A 33 2.06 -31.92 5.74
C ASP A 33 2.60 -33.36 5.61
N ARG A 34 2.94 -33.78 4.40
CA ARG A 34 3.54 -35.11 4.12
C ARG A 34 5.05 -35.08 4.12
N ASN A 35 5.65 -33.91 3.92
CA ASN A 35 7.10 -33.70 3.86
C ASN A 35 7.68 -33.00 5.12
N GLN A 36 7.19 -33.37 6.30
CA GLN A 36 7.69 -32.94 7.61
C GLN A 36 7.72 -31.40 7.80
N GLY A 37 6.79 -30.67 7.17
CA GLY A 37 6.70 -29.21 7.26
C GLY A 37 7.76 -28.45 6.46
N LYS A 38 8.57 -29.13 5.64
CA LYS A 38 9.55 -28.47 4.77
C LYS A 38 8.93 -28.12 3.43
N GLU A 39 8.94 -26.86 3.09
CA GLU A 39 8.60 -26.39 1.74
C GLU A 39 9.67 -26.86 0.77
N SER A 40 9.25 -27.65 -0.24
CA SER A 40 10.16 -28.05 -1.30
C SER A 40 10.20 -26.93 -2.36
N PRO A 41 11.39 -26.53 -2.84
CA PRO A 41 11.51 -25.53 -3.92
C PRO A 41 10.78 -25.96 -5.21
N GLU A 42 10.53 -27.27 -5.35
CA GLU A 42 9.76 -27.84 -6.46
C GLU A 42 8.26 -27.54 -6.33
N PHE A 43 7.72 -27.53 -5.12
CA PHE A 43 6.34 -27.14 -4.88
C PHE A 43 6.09 -25.66 -5.24
N VAL A 44 7.01 -24.77 -4.88
CA VAL A 44 6.92 -23.33 -5.22
C VAL A 44 6.95 -23.13 -6.73
N LYS A 45 7.85 -23.82 -7.46
CA LYS A 45 7.92 -23.76 -8.92
C LYS A 45 6.63 -24.29 -9.58
N ALA A 46 6.10 -25.39 -9.07
CA ALA A 46 4.85 -25.96 -9.59
C ALA A 46 3.63 -25.07 -9.33
N SER A 47 3.59 -24.36 -8.19
CA SER A 47 2.56 -23.37 -7.88
C SER A 47 2.56 -22.20 -8.87
N VAL A 48 3.73 -21.65 -9.18
CA VAL A 48 3.91 -20.58 -10.17
C VAL A 48 3.49 -21.05 -11.56
N ALA A 49 3.90 -22.26 -11.95
CA ALA A 49 3.52 -22.85 -13.22
C ALA A 49 2.00 -23.04 -13.33
N TRP A 50 1.34 -23.53 -12.28
CA TRP A 50 -0.11 -23.64 -12.20
C TRP A 50 -0.79 -22.28 -12.32
N GLU A 51 -0.35 -21.28 -11.58
CA GLU A 51 -0.95 -19.93 -11.62
C GLU A 51 -0.91 -19.33 -13.04
N THR A 52 0.17 -19.55 -13.76
CA THR A 52 0.33 -19.05 -15.12
C THR A 52 -0.52 -19.84 -16.13
N LEU A 53 -0.59 -21.16 -16.00
CA LEU A 53 -1.23 -22.02 -17.01
C LEU A 53 -2.71 -22.29 -16.76
N SER A 54 -3.21 -22.09 -15.53
CA SER A 54 -4.62 -22.30 -15.18
C SER A 54 -5.56 -21.22 -15.72
N ASP A 55 -5.05 -20.02 -15.93
CA ASP A 55 -5.78 -18.88 -16.50
C ASP A 55 -5.54 -18.82 -18.02
N PRO A 56 -6.58 -18.87 -18.86
CA PRO A 56 -6.43 -18.83 -20.32
C PRO A 56 -5.73 -17.58 -20.85
N GLU A 57 -5.90 -16.41 -20.18
CA GLU A 57 -5.26 -15.17 -20.60
C GLU A 57 -3.78 -15.14 -20.22
N LYS A 58 -3.46 -15.55 -19.00
CA LYS A 58 -2.06 -15.69 -18.55
C LYS A 58 -1.30 -16.73 -19.37
N ARG A 59 -1.93 -17.85 -19.69
CA ARG A 59 -1.37 -18.88 -20.55
C ARG A 59 -1.05 -18.34 -21.93
N ARG A 60 -1.99 -17.62 -22.57
CA ARG A 60 -1.76 -16.99 -23.89
C ARG A 60 -0.62 -15.98 -23.85
N ALA A 61 -0.54 -15.15 -22.80
CA ALA A 61 0.54 -14.18 -22.63
C ALA A 61 1.90 -14.88 -22.49
N TYR A 62 1.96 -15.95 -21.69
CA TYR A 62 3.15 -16.78 -21.52
C TYR A 62 3.58 -17.47 -22.82
N ASP A 63 2.65 -18.04 -23.59
CA ASP A 63 2.93 -18.69 -24.87
C ASP A 63 3.37 -17.66 -25.91
N MET A 64 2.80 -16.46 -25.93
CA MET A 64 3.20 -15.36 -26.82
C MET A 64 4.61 -14.85 -26.48
N GLN A 65 4.94 -14.70 -25.22
CA GLN A 65 6.28 -14.31 -24.77
C GLN A 65 7.35 -15.32 -25.20
N ARG A 66 7.02 -16.61 -25.15
CA ARG A 66 7.92 -17.69 -25.60
C ARG A 66 8.07 -17.75 -27.11
N SER A 67 7.01 -17.48 -27.86
CA SER A 67 7.00 -17.54 -29.32
C SER A 67 7.70 -16.36 -30.01
N HIS A 68 7.78 -15.22 -29.30
CA HIS A 68 8.35 -13.97 -29.79
C HIS A 68 9.24 -13.29 -28.75
N PRO A 69 10.39 -13.89 -28.40
CA PRO A 69 11.29 -13.34 -27.38
C PRO A 69 11.79 -11.93 -27.76
N ASP A 70 12.01 -11.65 -29.03
CA ASP A 70 12.54 -10.39 -29.53
C ASP A 70 11.59 -9.20 -29.34
N MET A 71 10.29 -9.43 -29.19
CA MET A 71 9.30 -8.38 -28.96
C MET A 71 9.33 -7.86 -27.52
N PHE A 72 9.94 -8.59 -26.60
CA PHE A 72 9.99 -8.29 -25.17
C PHE A 72 11.40 -7.95 -24.67
N GLU A 73 12.41 -7.95 -25.53
CA GLU A 73 13.82 -7.66 -25.20
C GLU A 73 14.06 -6.21 -24.73
N GLY A 74 13.06 -5.33 -24.86
CA GLY A 74 13.10 -3.93 -24.39
C GLY A 74 12.43 -3.66 -23.03
N LEU A 75 11.76 -4.64 -22.45
CA LEU A 75 11.04 -4.51 -21.17
C LEU A 75 11.77 -5.18 -20.01
N GLY A 76 13.10 -4.96 -19.94
CA GLY A 76 13.92 -5.20 -18.75
C GLY A 76 13.97 -6.64 -18.30
N ASN A 77 15.16 -7.26 -18.41
CA ASN A 77 15.66 -8.27 -17.47
C ASN A 77 15.64 -7.62 -16.06
N GLY A 78 14.52 -7.59 -15.42
CA GLY A 78 14.36 -7.07 -14.07
C GLY A 78 13.58 -8.08 -13.29
N ASP A 79 14.25 -8.63 -12.28
CA ASP A 79 13.62 -9.20 -11.10
C ASP A 79 12.23 -8.57 -10.91
N HIS A 80 11.19 -9.29 -11.31
CA HIS A 80 9.89 -9.03 -10.73
C HIS A 80 10.06 -9.28 -9.24
N PRO A 81 9.98 -8.27 -8.39
CA PRO A 81 9.92 -8.53 -6.98
C PRO A 81 8.61 -9.32 -6.78
N PHE A 82 8.75 -10.61 -6.65
CA PHE A 82 7.76 -11.45 -6.01
C PHE A 82 7.74 -10.96 -4.56
N THR A 83 7.02 -9.85 -4.35
CA THR A 83 6.98 -9.17 -3.06
C THR A 83 6.34 -10.11 -2.07
N ALA A 84 6.83 -10.09 -0.82
CA ALA A 84 6.28 -10.86 0.29
C ALA A 84 4.75 -10.73 0.40
N ASP A 85 4.17 -9.63 -0.11
CA ASP A 85 2.73 -9.40 -0.15
C ASP A 85 1.99 -10.32 -1.13
N VAL A 86 2.58 -10.65 -2.28
CA VAL A 86 2.01 -11.63 -3.23
C VAL A 86 2.12 -13.03 -2.63
N PHE A 87 3.22 -13.32 -1.93
CA PHE A 87 3.41 -14.59 -1.22
C PHE A 87 2.40 -14.75 -0.08
N ASN A 88 2.14 -13.71 0.72
CA ASN A 88 1.16 -13.74 1.80
C ASN A 88 -0.27 -13.91 1.28
N VAL A 89 -0.63 -13.28 0.17
CA VAL A 89 -1.95 -13.47 -0.47
C VAL A 89 -2.11 -14.89 -1.01
N LEU A 90 -1.07 -15.45 -1.63
CA LEU A 90 -1.05 -16.85 -2.09
C LEU A 90 -1.08 -17.84 -0.91
N PHE A 91 -0.38 -17.54 0.18
CA PHE A 91 -0.34 -18.38 1.37
C PHE A 91 -1.68 -18.38 2.12
N GLU A 92 -2.38 -17.24 2.21
CA GLU A 92 -3.75 -17.19 2.75
C GLU A 92 -4.74 -17.96 1.87
N GLU A 93 -4.60 -17.88 0.55
CA GLU A 93 -5.42 -18.65 -0.39
C GLU A 93 -5.15 -20.16 -0.28
N ALA A 94 -3.88 -20.56 -0.18
CA ALA A 94 -3.47 -21.94 0.05
C ALA A 94 -3.89 -22.46 1.45
N ALA A 95 -3.87 -21.59 2.47
CA ALA A 95 -4.35 -21.92 3.82
C ALA A 95 -5.88 -22.12 3.85
N ARG A 96 -6.63 -21.38 3.03
CA ARG A 96 -8.07 -21.60 2.80
C ARG A 96 -8.35 -22.92 2.09
N MET A 97 -7.47 -23.35 1.17
CA MET A 97 -7.55 -24.66 0.52
C MET A 97 -7.22 -25.82 1.48
N ARG A 98 -6.51 -25.58 2.60
CA ARG A 98 -6.26 -26.61 3.65
C ARG A 98 -7.55 -27.23 4.18
N GLY A 99 -8.61 -26.45 4.35
CA GLY A 99 -9.93 -26.96 4.74
C GLY A 99 -10.63 -27.81 3.68
N PHE A 100 -10.18 -27.73 2.42
CA PHE A 100 -10.80 -28.43 1.29
C PHE A 100 -10.24 -29.86 1.06
N PHE A 101 -9.02 -30.13 1.54
CA PHE A 101 -8.32 -31.41 1.32
C PHE A 101 -8.32 -32.35 2.54
N SER A 102 -9.06 -32.07 3.63
CA SER A 102 -9.26 -33.05 4.69
C SER A 102 -10.22 -34.14 4.23
N GLU A 103 -9.92 -35.40 4.57
CA GLU A 103 -10.78 -36.56 4.22
C GLU A 103 -12.27 -36.41 4.66
N GLU A 104 -12.53 -35.59 5.69
CA GLU A 104 -13.89 -35.22 6.11
C GLU A 104 -14.55 -34.18 5.17
N GLY A 105 -13.79 -33.34 4.47
CA GLY A 105 -14.28 -32.39 3.48
C GLY A 105 -14.83 -33.08 2.23
N LEU A 106 -14.22 -34.20 1.81
CA LEU A 106 -14.67 -34.96 0.63
C LEU A 106 -16.03 -35.66 0.84
N LYS A 107 -16.38 -36.02 2.07
CA LYS A 107 -17.64 -36.72 2.38
C LYS A 107 -18.85 -35.82 2.62
N ARG A 108 -18.63 -34.49 2.77
CA ARG A 108 -19.68 -33.47 2.98
C ARG A 108 -20.10 -32.70 1.74
N SER A 109 -19.51 -32.97 0.59
CA SER A 109 -19.64 -32.17 -0.62
C SER A 109 -20.85 -32.44 -1.52
N THR A 110 -21.99 -32.83 -0.98
CA THR A 110 -23.19 -32.94 -1.84
C THR A 110 -24.19 -31.79 -1.69
N THR A 111 -24.02 -30.85 -0.76
CA THR A 111 -25.00 -29.77 -0.56
C THR A 111 -24.46 -28.35 -0.29
N ASN A 112 -23.14 -28.13 -0.18
CA ASN A 112 -22.61 -26.79 0.05
C ASN A 112 -21.50 -26.46 -0.96
N ARG A 113 -21.86 -25.95 -2.15
CA ARG A 113 -20.92 -25.23 -3.00
C ARG A 113 -20.44 -24.02 -2.19
N PRO A 114 -19.11 -23.79 -2.02
CA PRO A 114 -18.63 -22.58 -1.37
C PRO A 114 -19.18 -21.39 -2.15
N VAL A 115 -19.82 -20.48 -1.43
CA VAL A 115 -20.39 -19.27 -2.00
C VAL A 115 -19.20 -18.37 -2.39
N VAL A 116 -18.78 -18.46 -3.65
CA VAL A 116 -17.67 -17.67 -4.18
C VAL A 116 -18.14 -16.22 -4.27
N ARG A 117 -17.62 -15.36 -3.39
CA ARG A 117 -17.84 -13.91 -3.47
C ARG A 117 -17.00 -13.32 -4.61
N PRO A 118 -17.47 -12.27 -5.29
CA PRO A 118 -16.66 -11.52 -6.25
C PRO A 118 -15.38 -11.00 -5.60
N HIS A 119 -14.30 -10.94 -6.37
CA HIS A 119 -13.04 -10.34 -5.92
C HIS A 119 -13.25 -8.90 -5.47
N PRO A 120 -12.53 -8.43 -4.43
CA PRO A 120 -12.64 -7.06 -3.97
C PRO A 120 -12.13 -6.08 -5.04
N ILE A 121 -12.79 -4.92 -5.14
CA ILE A 121 -12.32 -3.81 -5.96
C ILE A 121 -11.21 -3.10 -5.18
N LEU A 122 -10.03 -2.94 -5.78
CA LEU A 122 -8.91 -2.24 -5.19
C LEU A 122 -8.80 -0.85 -5.82
N LYS A 123 -8.85 0.21 -5.00
CA LYS A 123 -8.69 1.60 -5.44
C LYS A 123 -7.56 2.25 -4.65
N LYS A 124 -6.69 2.99 -5.33
CA LYS A 124 -5.66 3.82 -4.69
C LYS A 124 -6.08 5.27 -4.80
N VAL A 125 -5.97 6.01 -3.71
CA VAL A 125 -6.29 7.44 -3.61
C VAL A 125 -5.11 8.16 -2.98
N SER A 126 -4.60 9.18 -3.64
CA SER A 126 -3.61 10.08 -3.06
C SER A 126 -4.31 11.32 -2.52
N CYS A 127 -3.99 11.71 -1.29
CA CYS A 127 -4.56 12.89 -0.65
C CYS A 127 -3.45 13.75 -0.03
N PRO A 128 -3.62 15.09 0.03
CA PRO A 128 -2.69 15.96 0.72
C PRO A 128 -2.79 15.80 2.25
N LEU A 129 -1.76 16.22 2.97
CA LEU A 129 -1.72 16.15 4.43
C LEU A 129 -2.89 16.89 5.10
N VAL A 130 -3.33 18.00 4.52
CA VAL A 130 -4.47 18.78 5.01
C VAL A 130 -5.76 17.94 5.12
N ASP A 131 -5.98 17.05 4.16
CA ASP A 131 -7.15 16.17 4.18
C ASP A 131 -7.10 15.15 5.33
N VAL A 132 -5.88 14.75 5.76
CA VAL A 132 -5.74 13.86 6.91
C VAL A 132 -6.09 14.57 8.20
N PHE A 133 -5.75 15.85 8.34
CA PHE A 133 -6.14 16.67 9.49
C PHE A 133 -7.64 16.95 9.54
N LEU A 134 -8.21 17.35 8.40
CA LEU A 134 -9.62 17.74 8.32
C LEU A 134 -10.57 16.55 8.16
N ARG A 135 -10.05 15.41 7.66
CA ARG A 135 -10.79 14.18 7.39
C ARG A 135 -12.11 14.38 6.64
N PRO A 136 -12.09 15.08 5.50
CA PRO A 136 -13.28 15.29 4.69
C PRO A 136 -13.78 13.96 4.10
N GLU A 137 -15.00 13.96 3.63
CA GLU A 137 -15.51 12.90 2.76
C GLU A 137 -15.14 13.20 1.31
N LEU A 138 -14.31 12.35 0.73
CA LEU A 138 -13.85 12.50 -0.65
C LEU A 138 -14.75 11.72 -1.61
N PRO A 139 -15.18 12.31 -2.74
CA PRO A 139 -15.91 11.60 -3.77
C PRO A 139 -14.98 10.67 -4.55
N ILE A 140 -15.26 9.38 -4.52
CA ILE A 140 -14.46 8.36 -5.22
C ILE A 140 -15.36 7.65 -6.22
N THR A 141 -14.96 7.68 -7.49
CA THR A 141 -15.65 6.95 -8.54
C THR A 141 -15.24 5.50 -8.53
N ILE A 142 -16.22 4.62 -8.40
CA ILE A 142 -16.07 3.17 -8.40
C ILE A 142 -16.80 2.58 -9.60
N GLU A 143 -16.06 1.83 -10.40
CA GLU A 143 -16.60 1.03 -11.49
C GLU A 143 -16.87 -0.37 -10.97
N ARG A 144 -18.11 -0.82 -11.04
CA ARG A 144 -18.54 -2.14 -10.59
C ARG A 144 -19.52 -2.75 -11.55
N TRP A 145 -19.49 -4.06 -11.65
CA TRP A 145 -20.46 -4.80 -12.42
C TRP A 145 -21.46 -5.53 -11.52
N SER A 146 -22.64 -5.75 -12.05
CA SER A 146 -23.70 -6.55 -11.41
C SER A 146 -24.31 -7.50 -12.42
N LEU A 147 -24.67 -8.71 -11.98
CA LEU A 147 -25.42 -9.65 -12.80
C LEU A 147 -26.93 -9.37 -12.66
N VAL A 148 -27.54 -8.96 -13.75
CA VAL A 148 -29.01 -8.74 -13.85
C VAL A 148 -29.55 -9.69 -14.92
N ASN A 149 -30.42 -10.59 -14.53
CA ASN A 149 -31.02 -11.62 -15.44
C ASN A 149 -29.93 -12.45 -16.18
N GLY A 150 -28.82 -12.77 -15.51
CA GLY A 150 -27.71 -13.54 -16.08
C GLY A 150 -26.79 -12.75 -17.04
N LYS A 151 -27.02 -11.45 -17.22
CA LYS A 151 -26.16 -10.56 -18.01
C LYS A 151 -25.37 -9.65 -17.09
N GLN A 152 -24.11 -9.45 -17.41
CA GLN A 152 -23.27 -8.47 -16.72
C GLN A 152 -23.68 -7.06 -17.17
N VAL A 153 -23.91 -6.19 -16.19
CA VAL A 153 -24.18 -4.78 -16.38
C VAL A 153 -23.14 -3.99 -15.61
N ASP A 154 -22.38 -3.17 -16.31
CA ASP A 154 -21.36 -2.32 -15.71
C ASP A 154 -21.97 -1.00 -15.25
N ASN A 155 -21.65 -0.59 -14.03
CA ASN A 155 -22.14 0.63 -13.41
C ASN A 155 -20.96 1.42 -12.83
N SER A 156 -20.97 2.73 -13.04
CA SER A 156 -20.10 3.67 -12.37
C SER A 156 -20.87 4.42 -11.30
N THR A 157 -20.37 4.46 -10.08
CA THR A 157 -21.03 5.11 -8.94
C THR A 157 -20.01 5.95 -8.18
N ILE A 158 -20.41 7.15 -7.78
CA ILE A 158 -19.60 7.97 -6.86
C ILE A 158 -19.99 7.60 -5.44
N ILE A 159 -19.01 7.27 -4.62
CA ILE A 159 -19.18 7.05 -3.19
C ILE A 159 -18.38 8.09 -2.43
N PHE A 160 -18.91 8.56 -1.31
CA PHE A 160 -18.21 9.48 -0.42
C PHE A 160 -17.53 8.70 0.68
N VAL A 161 -16.22 8.86 0.80
CA VAL A 161 -15.40 8.09 1.74
C VAL A 161 -14.60 9.03 2.62
N LYS A 162 -14.77 8.91 3.92
CA LYS A 162 -14.02 9.69 4.90
C LYS A 162 -12.55 9.29 4.86
N VAL A 163 -11.64 10.26 4.85
CA VAL A 163 -10.20 10.02 4.89
C VAL A 163 -9.87 9.25 6.18
N PRO A 164 -9.19 8.10 6.11
CA PRO A 164 -8.89 7.29 7.29
C PRO A 164 -7.79 7.89 8.14
N ILE A 165 -7.57 7.30 9.30
CA ILE A 165 -6.35 7.46 10.08
C ILE A 165 -5.22 6.81 9.27
N VAL A 166 -4.05 7.44 9.28
CA VAL A 166 -2.87 6.99 8.54
C VAL A 166 -1.74 6.62 9.49
N ASP A 167 -0.91 5.68 9.04
CA ASP A 167 0.32 5.28 9.73
C ASP A 167 1.47 6.29 9.52
N SER A 168 2.64 6.00 10.06
CA SER A 168 3.86 6.80 9.90
C SER A 168 4.37 6.88 8.46
N ASP A 169 3.97 5.95 7.60
CA ASP A 169 4.27 5.97 6.17
C ASP A 169 3.24 6.79 5.37
N GLY A 170 2.24 7.35 6.03
CA GLY A 170 1.14 8.09 5.42
C GLY A 170 0.15 7.19 4.68
N ARG A 171 0.00 5.92 5.09
CA ARG A 171 -0.90 4.96 4.48
C ARG A 171 -2.11 4.74 5.37
N GLY A 172 -3.28 4.64 4.75
CA GLY A 172 -4.52 4.27 5.42
C GLY A 172 -5.38 3.41 4.51
N VAL A 173 -6.22 2.56 5.08
CA VAL A 173 -7.09 1.67 4.31
C VAL A 173 -8.52 1.76 4.81
N VAL A 174 -9.46 1.89 3.87
CA VAL A 174 -10.89 1.79 4.14
C VAL A 174 -11.46 0.58 3.41
N VAL A 175 -12.21 -0.25 4.13
CA VAL A 175 -12.87 -1.42 3.57
C VAL A 175 -14.39 -1.22 3.62
N LEU A 176 -15.02 -1.15 2.44
CA LEU A 176 -16.47 -1.05 2.30
C LEU A 176 -17.00 -2.44 1.95
N LYS A 177 -17.59 -3.09 2.96
CA LYS A 177 -18.08 -4.46 2.84
C LYS A 177 -19.36 -4.52 2.01
N GLY A 178 -19.40 -5.42 1.01
CA GLY A 178 -20.57 -5.65 0.19
C GLY A 178 -20.91 -4.54 -0.81
N GLU A 179 -20.02 -3.58 -1.03
CA GLU A 179 -20.22 -2.46 -1.96
C GLU A 179 -19.54 -2.67 -3.33
N GLY A 180 -18.82 -3.79 -3.51
CA GLY A 180 -18.12 -4.13 -4.74
C GLY A 180 -19.02 -4.75 -5.82
N HIS A 181 -18.43 -5.60 -6.64
CA HIS A 181 -19.13 -6.35 -7.68
C HIS A 181 -20.25 -7.22 -7.11
N SER A 182 -21.36 -7.39 -7.85
CA SER A 182 -22.53 -8.11 -7.37
C SER A 182 -22.88 -9.27 -8.30
N LEU A 183 -22.83 -10.51 -7.78
CA LEU A 183 -23.36 -11.70 -8.44
C LEU A 183 -24.87 -11.90 -8.17
N SER A 184 -25.33 -11.47 -7.00
CA SER A 184 -26.74 -11.46 -6.59
C SER A 184 -26.95 -10.49 -5.44
N ARG A 185 -28.22 -10.28 -5.01
CA ARG A 185 -28.53 -9.38 -3.88
C ARG A 185 -27.75 -9.69 -2.60
N ASN A 186 -27.46 -10.97 -2.35
CA ASN A 186 -26.77 -11.43 -1.13
C ASN A 186 -25.31 -11.80 -1.37
N LEU A 187 -24.81 -11.68 -2.60
CA LEU A 187 -23.48 -12.11 -3.00
C LEU A 187 -22.73 -10.94 -3.64
N ARG A 188 -22.17 -10.10 -2.77
CA ARG A 188 -21.43 -8.91 -3.17
C ARG A 188 -19.99 -9.00 -2.68
N GLY A 189 -19.06 -8.49 -3.50
CA GLY A 189 -17.67 -8.28 -3.13
C GLY A 189 -17.48 -7.03 -2.29
N ASP A 190 -16.28 -6.83 -1.81
CA ASP A 190 -15.89 -5.66 -1.02
C ASP A 190 -15.16 -4.63 -1.90
N ILE A 191 -15.06 -3.39 -1.43
CA ILE A 191 -14.16 -2.38 -1.99
C ILE A 191 -13.09 -2.11 -0.94
N LYS A 192 -11.82 -2.17 -1.35
CA LYS A 192 -10.68 -1.77 -0.53
C LYS A 192 -10.05 -0.52 -1.13
N ILE A 193 -10.05 0.56 -0.38
CA ILE A 193 -9.52 1.86 -0.79
C ILE A 193 -8.25 2.12 0.02
N ALA A 194 -7.11 2.12 -0.66
CA ALA A 194 -5.83 2.44 -0.06
C ALA A 194 -5.55 3.94 -0.26
N PHE A 195 -5.42 4.66 0.83
CA PHE A 195 -5.03 6.06 0.86
C PHE A 195 -3.52 6.17 1.02
N GLN A 196 -2.92 7.08 0.26
CA GLN A 196 -1.52 7.47 0.39
C GLN A 196 -1.44 8.97 0.54
N VAL A 197 -0.85 9.43 1.66
CA VAL A 197 -0.68 10.84 1.91
C VAL A 197 0.49 11.38 1.09
N PHE A 198 0.26 12.48 0.41
CA PHE A 198 1.32 13.24 -0.22
C PHE A 198 1.91 14.21 0.82
N LEU A 199 3.15 13.92 1.25
CA LEU A 199 3.89 14.77 2.17
C LEU A 199 4.64 15.85 1.40
N GLY A 200 4.47 17.10 1.82
CA GLY A 200 5.26 18.22 1.31
C GLY A 200 6.74 18.11 1.70
N LYS A 201 7.58 18.94 1.08
CA LYS A 201 9.00 19.01 1.41
C LYS A 201 9.19 19.36 2.89
N GLY A 202 10.03 18.61 3.58
CA GLY A 202 10.35 18.87 4.99
C GLY A 202 9.30 18.39 6.00
N VAL A 203 8.27 17.67 5.54
CA VAL A 203 7.25 17.05 6.41
C VAL A 203 7.58 15.59 6.65
N LYS A 204 7.47 15.14 7.89
CA LYS A 204 7.62 13.75 8.29
C LYS A 204 6.49 13.35 9.25
N LEU A 205 5.94 12.18 9.06
CA LEU A 205 5.04 11.55 10.01
C LEU A 205 5.87 10.63 10.93
N LEU A 206 5.57 10.66 12.20
CA LEU A 206 6.19 9.80 13.20
C LEU A 206 5.12 8.95 13.87
N GLU A 207 5.56 7.94 14.60
CA GLU A 207 4.67 7.11 15.41
C GLU A 207 3.87 7.96 16.41
N GLY A 208 2.70 7.48 16.79
CA GLY A 208 1.81 8.20 17.70
C GLY A 208 1.14 9.44 17.12
N GLY A 209 1.07 9.57 15.77
CA GLY A 209 0.40 10.69 15.11
C GLY A 209 1.19 12.00 15.15
N THR A 210 2.46 11.97 15.55
CA THR A 210 3.32 13.16 15.59
C THR A 210 3.71 13.57 14.17
N VAL A 211 3.61 14.88 13.88
CA VAL A 211 4.00 15.46 12.58
C VAL A 211 5.18 16.39 12.79
N GLU A 212 6.30 16.12 12.13
CA GLU A 212 7.42 17.05 12.07
C GLU A 212 7.34 17.91 10.80
N TYR A 213 7.54 19.19 10.96
CA TYR A 213 7.56 20.17 9.88
C TYR A 213 8.86 20.99 9.95
N ALA A 214 9.67 20.93 8.90
CA ALA A 214 10.89 21.71 8.81
C ALA A 214 10.55 23.17 8.44
N SER A 215 10.98 24.12 9.27
CA SER A 215 10.82 25.55 9.06
C SER A 215 12.18 26.21 9.02
N ASP A 216 12.43 27.02 8.00
CA ASP A 216 13.71 27.71 7.85
C ASP A 216 13.72 29.03 8.65
N LEU A 217 14.80 29.26 9.39
CA LEU A 217 15.12 30.55 10.04
C LEU A 217 16.40 31.10 9.44
N THR A 218 16.46 32.39 9.25
CA THR A 218 17.74 33.01 8.92
C THR A 218 18.68 32.98 10.12
N MET A 219 19.99 33.00 9.88
CA MET A 219 20.99 33.10 10.96
C MET A 219 20.73 34.31 11.86
N ARG A 220 20.29 35.44 11.30
CA ARG A 220 19.92 36.62 12.06
C ARG A 220 18.82 36.33 13.05
N GLU A 221 17.70 35.78 12.59
CA GLU A 221 16.55 35.42 13.44
C GLU A 221 16.91 34.38 14.51
N SER A 222 17.76 33.41 14.15
CA SER A 222 18.30 32.43 15.08
C SER A 222 19.07 33.07 16.25
N LEU A 223 19.85 34.10 15.99
CA LEU A 223 20.71 34.74 16.99
C LEU A 223 20.03 35.89 17.75
N THR A 224 19.14 36.66 17.11
CA THR A 224 18.52 37.85 17.71
C THR A 224 17.07 37.65 18.13
N GLY A 225 16.54 36.45 17.95
CA GLY A 225 15.15 36.18 18.17
C GLY A 225 14.28 36.42 16.95
N PHE A 226 13.12 35.78 16.91
CA PHE A 226 12.14 35.86 15.83
C PHE A 226 10.71 35.88 16.36
N SER A 227 9.79 36.29 15.50
CA SER A 227 8.36 36.10 15.65
C SER A 227 7.81 35.57 14.31
N LEU A 228 7.14 34.42 14.35
CA LEU A 228 6.61 33.71 13.19
C LEU A 228 5.17 33.36 13.43
N ASP A 229 4.28 33.71 12.51
CA ASP A 229 2.93 33.19 12.46
C ASP A 229 2.92 31.96 11.54
N PHE A 230 2.74 30.79 12.15
CA PHE A 230 2.72 29.52 11.46
C PHE A 230 1.28 29.09 11.20
N GLU A 231 0.93 28.92 9.92
CA GLU A 231 -0.36 28.38 9.53
C GLU A 231 -0.30 26.84 9.52
N HIS A 232 -1.01 26.24 10.47
CA HIS A 232 -1.11 24.81 10.59
C HIS A 232 -1.98 24.22 9.47
N PRO A 233 -1.70 23.00 8.94
CA PRO A 233 -2.52 22.38 7.89
C PRO A 233 -4.03 22.27 8.20
N ALA A 234 -4.41 22.25 9.47
CA ALA A 234 -5.81 22.30 9.90
C ALA A 234 -6.41 23.73 9.88
N GLY A 235 -5.71 24.72 9.34
CA GLY A 235 -6.18 26.11 9.20
C GLY A 235 -6.01 26.98 10.47
N LYS A 236 -5.44 26.44 11.55
CA LYS A 236 -5.18 27.22 12.76
C LYS A 236 -3.82 27.93 12.66
N VAL A 237 -3.79 29.22 13.06
CA VAL A 237 -2.54 30.00 13.10
C VAL A 237 -1.95 29.96 14.50
N TYR A 238 -0.66 29.66 14.60
CA TYR A 238 0.14 29.67 15.82
C TYR A 238 1.20 30.76 15.75
N SER A 239 1.16 31.70 16.69
CA SER A 239 2.21 32.74 16.81
C SER A 239 3.33 32.22 17.70
N ILE A 240 4.50 32.02 17.11
CA ILE A 240 5.69 31.45 17.76
C ILE A 240 6.76 32.51 17.82
N SER A 241 7.33 32.76 19.00
CA SER A 241 8.41 33.73 19.17
C SER A 241 9.47 33.19 20.14
N SER A 242 10.74 33.45 19.85
CA SER A 242 11.84 33.12 20.75
C SER A 242 12.25 34.32 21.61
N LYS A 243 11.56 35.44 21.44
CA LYS A 243 11.99 36.74 22.05
C LYS A 243 13.49 37.00 21.81
N GLU A 244 14.31 37.05 22.84
CA GLU A 244 15.75 37.31 22.75
C GLU A 244 16.59 36.02 22.90
N SER A 245 15.98 34.87 22.90
CA SER A 245 16.70 33.60 23.06
C SER A 245 17.30 33.12 21.75
N ILE A 246 18.51 32.60 21.79
CA ILE A 246 19.17 31.97 20.64
C ILE A 246 18.47 30.63 20.35
N VAL A 247 18.13 30.42 19.08
CA VAL A 247 17.51 29.20 18.60
C VAL A 247 18.49 28.42 17.73
N PRO A 248 19.07 27.32 18.19
CA PRO A 248 20.05 26.57 17.42
C PRO A 248 19.40 25.82 16.24
N HIS A 249 20.23 25.45 15.25
CA HIS A 249 19.80 24.58 14.16
C HIS A 249 19.30 23.25 14.71
N GLY A 250 18.15 22.76 14.20
CA GLY A 250 17.51 21.55 14.67
C GLY A 250 16.68 21.73 15.95
N HIS A 251 16.52 22.96 16.46
CA HIS A 251 15.63 23.21 17.60
C HIS A 251 14.20 22.78 17.29
N ARG A 252 13.60 22.09 18.24
CA ARG A 252 12.27 21.52 18.12
C ARG A 252 11.26 22.30 18.98
N HIS A 253 10.31 22.94 18.33
CA HIS A 253 9.20 23.61 19.00
C HIS A 253 7.97 22.69 18.92
N VAL A 254 7.51 22.22 20.07
CA VAL A 254 6.39 21.25 20.15
C VAL A 254 5.08 21.99 20.39
N ILE A 255 4.09 21.72 19.59
CA ILE A 255 2.70 22.15 19.75
C ILE A 255 1.90 20.91 20.17
N PRO A 256 1.62 20.74 21.48
CA PRO A 256 1.00 19.54 21.98
C PRO A 256 -0.41 19.33 21.43
N GLY A 257 -0.75 18.08 21.08
CA GLY A 257 -2.07 17.70 20.60
C GLY A 257 -2.50 18.30 19.26
N ALA A 258 -1.55 18.90 18.52
CA ALA A 258 -1.80 19.47 17.20
C ALA A 258 -1.39 18.52 16.04
N GLY A 259 -0.98 17.29 16.34
CA GLY A 259 -0.66 16.26 15.37
C GLY A 259 -1.89 15.54 14.83
N LEU A 260 -1.67 14.40 14.18
CA LEU A 260 -2.73 13.56 13.64
C LEU A 260 -3.43 12.75 14.73
N GLU A 261 -4.70 12.46 14.49
CA GLU A 261 -5.47 11.53 15.32
C GLU A 261 -4.97 10.10 15.10
N THR A 262 -4.79 9.38 16.20
CA THR A 262 -4.44 7.95 16.20
C THR A 262 -5.69 7.07 16.34
N GLU A 263 -5.56 5.76 16.13
CA GLU A 263 -6.67 4.79 16.29
C GLU A 263 -7.30 4.82 17.69
N GLY A 264 -6.56 5.27 18.70
CA GLY A 264 -7.06 5.46 20.06
C GLY A 264 -7.85 6.76 20.28
N GLY A 265 -8.07 7.59 19.26
CA GLY A 265 -8.74 8.89 19.39
C GLY A 265 -7.88 9.97 20.07
N VAL A 266 -6.59 9.71 20.26
CA VAL A 266 -5.64 10.66 20.84
C VAL A 266 -4.90 11.36 19.70
N HIS A 267 -4.74 12.68 19.81
CA HIS A 267 -3.93 13.43 18.85
C HIS A 267 -2.44 13.41 19.26
N GLY A 268 -1.57 13.17 18.28
CA GLY A 268 -0.14 13.36 18.47
C GLY A 268 0.25 14.83 18.56
N ASP A 269 1.54 15.12 18.53
CA ASP A 269 2.06 16.47 18.58
C ASP A 269 2.41 16.99 17.18
N PHE A 270 2.40 18.32 17.02
CA PHE A 270 2.95 18.96 15.84
C PHE A 270 4.27 19.62 16.22
N VAL A 271 5.35 19.26 15.56
CA VAL A 271 6.71 19.68 15.91
C VAL A 271 7.31 20.49 14.78
N LEU A 272 7.59 21.77 15.03
CA LEU A 272 8.39 22.61 14.14
C LEU A 272 9.87 22.37 14.41
N VAL A 273 10.59 21.96 13.37
CA VAL A 273 12.04 21.76 13.41
C VAL A 273 12.71 22.92 12.68
N PHE A 274 13.38 23.79 13.41
CA PHE A 274 13.98 24.97 12.83
C PHE A 274 15.34 24.67 12.18
N ASN A 275 15.43 24.92 10.88
CA ASN A 275 16.68 24.85 10.12
C ASN A 275 17.27 26.23 9.98
N VAL A 276 18.43 26.48 10.57
CA VAL A 276 19.12 27.76 10.41
C VAL A 276 19.80 27.82 9.06
N VAL A 277 19.38 28.79 8.26
CA VAL A 277 19.96 29.09 6.94
C VAL A 277 21.01 30.17 7.06
N PHE A 278 22.23 29.83 6.71
CA PHE A 278 23.35 30.78 6.70
C PHE A 278 23.36 31.61 5.43
N PRO A 279 23.77 32.88 5.50
CA PRO A 279 23.95 33.69 4.30
C PRO A 279 25.15 33.17 3.49
N THR A 280 25.04 33.22 2.17
CA THR A 280 26.08 32.75 1.26
C THR A 280 27.31 33.66 1.27
N MET A 281 27.14 34.97 1.61
CA MET A 281 28.21 35.95 1.67
C MET A 281 27.98 36.90 2.83
N LEU A 282 29.11 37.36 3.43
CA LEU A 282 29.15 38.44 4.42
C LEU A 282 30.15 39.48 3.95
N ASN A 283 29.80 40.75 4.07
CA ASN A 283 30.77 41.84 3.83
C ASN A 283 31.80 41.95 4.97
N SER A 284 32.88 42.68 4.76
CA SER A 284 33.99 42.79 5.72
C SER A 284 33.54 43.38 7.05
N SER A 285 32.73 44.44 7.00
CA SER A 285 32.20 45.10 8.21
C SER A 285 31.35 44.18 9.05
N ALA A 286 30.44 43.40 8.42
CA ALA A 286 29.60 42.40 9.13
C ALA A 286 30.46 41.29 9.80
N ARG A 287 31.54 40.85 9.13
CA ARG A 287 32.49 39.88 9.70
C ARG A 287 33.18 40.38 10.96
N GLU A 288 33.61 41.64 10.96
CA GLU A 288 34.28 42.28 12.11
C GLU A 288 33.32 42.42 13.30
N VAL A 289 32.09 42.90 13.05
CA VAL A 289 31.05 43.02 14.09
C VAL A 289 30.70 41.64 14.70
N ILE A 290 30.48 40.65 13.87
CA ILE A 290 30.17 39.30 14.34
C ILE A 290 31.32 38.70 15.14
N ARG A 291 32.58 38.90 14.70
CA ARG A 291 33.76 38.41 15.42
C ARG A 291 33.88 39.07 16.79
N GLY A 292 33.60 40.37 16.88
CA GLY A 292 33.62 41.08 18.16
C GLY A 292 32.46 40.71 19.11
N ALA A 293 31.30 40.40 18.55
CA ALA A 293 30.11 40.03 19.33
C ALA A 293 30.12 38.58 19.85
N LEU A 294 30.87 37.69 19.21
CA LEU A 294 30.96 36.26 19.56
C LEU A 294 32.31 35.88 20.22
N ALA A 295 33.18 36.84 20.49
CA ALA A 295 34.41 36.63 21.23
C ALA A 295 34.13 36.64 22.74
#